data_0909513f7e6f1e16c4e65fc86229fc42
#
_entry.id   0909513f7e6f1e16c4e65fc86229fc42
#
_cell.length_a   1.000
_cell.length_b   1.000
_cell.length_c   1.000
_cell.angle_alpha   90.00
_cell.angle_beta   90.00
_cell.angle_gamma   90.00
#
_symmetry.space_group_name_H-M   'P 1'
#
loop_
_entity.id
_entity.type
_entity.pdbx_description
1 polymer ?
#
loop_
_entity_poly.entity_id
_entity_poly.type
_entity_poly.pdbx_seq_one_letter_code
_entity_poly.pdbx_strand_id
1 'polypeptide(L)'
;MSHIPGDAKARKSRRFRRQAGIIIGGFCILAMLGAGLLSRNMRPALQALAEARIRSIAARAMNDAILESMGNAETYAQLISVRENGDKVYLLQANTRNMNILAADCAEAAQDRIAQIGEQGISVPLGTVTGVSFLSGKGPGIHVSFTPVGSVQSEFSSELRASGINQSLYRVNLKLTASLRLILPGVTDTIQVSAEAAIAES
;
A
#
# COMPACT_ATOMS: atom_id res chain seq x y z
N MET A 1 10.43 81.68 26.95
CA MET A 1 9.28 80.76 26.78
C MET A 1 9.64 79.80 25.71
N SER A 2 10.10 78.58 26.09
CA SER A 2 10.56 77.56 25.18
C SER A 2 9.42 76.47 25.01
N HIS A 3 8.91 76.38 23.86
CA HIS A 3 7.85 75.40 23.51
C HIS A 3 8.54 74.06 23.10
N ILE A 4 8.31 72.98 23.85
CA ILE A 4 8.90 71.70 23.65
C ILE A 4 7.87 70.85 22.74
N PRO A 5 8.22 70.52 21.49
CA PRO A 5 7.36 69.71 20.66
C PRO A 5 7.83 68.23 20.71
N GLY A 6 7.57 67.54 21.83
CA GLY A 6 8.02 66.14 22.00
C GLY A 6 6.94 65.06 21.98
N ASP A 7 5.69 65.38 22.27
CA ASP A 7 4.66 64.39 22.64
C ASP A 7 3.85 63.76 21.46
N ALA A 8 3.80 64.43 20.34
CA ALA A 8 2.97 63.98 19.20
C ALA A 8 3.57 62.78 18.43
N LYS A 9 4.94 62.70 18.36
CA LYS A 9 5.63 61.57 17.67
C LYS A 9 5.58 60.27 18.49
N ALA A 10 5.62 60.36 19.82
CA ALA A 10 5.56 59.21 20.70
C ALA A 10 4.19 58.52 20.72
N ARG A 11 3.11 59.28 20.64
CA ARG A 11 1.73 58.76 20.57
C ARG A 11 1.42 58.09 19.24
N LYS A 12 1.95 58.57 18.12
CA LYS A 12 1.77 57.99 16.77
C LYS A 12 2.50 56.65 16.62
N SER A 13 3.70 56.54 17.21
CA SER A 13 4.49 55.30 17.23
C SER A 13 3.84 54.19 18.06
N ARG A 14 3.22 54.51 19.20
CA ARG A 14 2.52 53.52 20.05
C ARG A 14 1.24 53.01 19.40
N ARG A 15 0.48 53.81 18.66
CA ARG A 15 -0.71 53.41 17.93
C ARG A 15 -0.32 52.51 16.75
N PHE A 16 0.73 52.82 16.00
CA PHE A 16 1.23 52.01 14.90
C PHE A 16 1.72 50.64 15.36
N ARG A 17 2.46 50.56 16.49
CA ARG A 17 2.89 49.28 17.08
C ARG A 17 1.72 48.43 17.59
N ARG A 18 0.67 49.02 18.14
CA ARG A 18 -0.54 48.30 18.54
C ARG A 18 -1.33 47.79 17.33
N GLN A 19 -1.46 48.57 16.28
CA GLN A 19 -2.15 48.13 15.05
C GLN A 19 -1.34 47.03 14.34
N ALA A 20 -0.02 47.15 14.25
CA ALA A 20 0.84 46.11 13.72
C ALA A 20 0.72 44.80 14.53
N GLY A 21 0.69 44.88 15.87
CA GLY A 21 0.50 43.72 16.75
C GLY A 21 -0.86 43.02 16.54
N ILE A 22 -1.93 43.79 16.32
CA ILE A 22 -3.27 43.21 16.04
C ILE A 22 -3.31 42.54 14.66
N ILE A 23 -2.66 43.15 13.67
CA ILE A 23 -2.59 42.59 12.31
C ILE A 23 -1.78 41.28 12.29
N ILE A 24 -0.61 41.28 12.97
CA ILE A 24 0.23 40.08 13.08
C ILE A 24 -0.49 39.00 13.89
N GLY A 25 -1.15 39.33 15.00
CA GLY A 25 -1.94 38.43 15.80
C GLY A 25 -3.10 37.81 14.99
N GLY A 26 -3.83 38.61 14.23
CA GLY A 26 -4.88 38.16 13.34
C GLY A 26 -4.38 37.23 12.23
N PHE A 27 -3.23 37.56 11.65
CA PHE A 27 -2.60 36.72 10.64
C PHE A 27 -2.12 35.37 11.23
N CYS A 28 -1.55 35.36 12.42
CA CYS A 28 -1.18 34.13 13.12
C CYS A 28 -2.37 33.24 13.44
N ILE A 29 -3.48 33.82 13.90
CA ILE A 29 -4.73 33.08 14.17
C ILE A 29 -5.29 32.51 12.88
N LEU A 30 -5.33 33.30 11.81
CA LEU A 30 -5.79 32.84 10.50
C LEU A 30 -4.91 31.73 9.92
N ALA A 31 -3.59 31.84 10.09
CA ALA A 31 -2.63 30.81 9.69
C ALA A 31 -2.80 29.53 10.51
N MET A 32 -3.03 29.62 11.83
CA MET A 32 -3.31 28.46 12.68
C MET A 32 -4.62 27.78 12.32
N LEU A 33 -5.68 28.55 12.07
CA LEU A 33 -6.98 28.01 11.62
C LEU A 33 -6.85 27.36 10.25
N GLY A 34 -6.15 27.99 9.31
CA GLY A 34 -5.87 27.43 7.98
C GLY A 34 -5.06 26.13 8.05
N ALA A 35 -4.03 26.09 8.88
CA ALA A 35 -3.24 24.88 9.11
C ALA A 35 -4.05 23.77 9.78
N GLY A 36 -4.93 24.12 10.71
CA GLY A 36 -5.85 23.16 11.37
C GLY A 36 -6.87 22.55 10.42
N LEU A 37 -7.48 23.36 9.56
CA LEU A 37 -8.41 22.90 8.54
C LEU A 37 -7.72 22.05 7.47
N LEU A 38 -6.52 22.46 7.05
CA LEU A 38 -5.72 21.72 6.08
C LEU A 38 -5.31 20.35 6.62
N SER A 39 -4.82 20.28 7.86
CA SER A 39 -4.46 19.01 8.49
C SER A 39 -5.64 18.06 8.66
N ARG A 40 -6.83 18.58 8.89
CA ARG A 40 -8.04 17.78 9.04
C ARG A 40 -8.48 17.14 7.71
N ASN A 41 -8.33 17.86 6.60
CA ASN A 41 -8.66 17.35 5.26
C ASN A 41 -7.55 16.48 4.66
N MET A 42 -6.30 16.66 5.08
CA MET A 42 -5.16 15.89 4.56
C MET A 42 -5.07 14.47 5.12
N ARG A 43 -5.59 14.23 6.35
CA ARG A 43 -5.52 12.90 6.98
C ARG A 43 -6.16 11.79 6.14
N PRO A 44 -7.44 11.91 5.68
CA PRO A 44 -8.06 10.87 4.87
C PRO A 44 -7.36 10.69 3.51
N ALA A 45 -6.87 11.76 2.91
CA ALA A 45 -6.12 11.69 1.65
C ALA A 45 -4.77 10.97 1.83
N LEU A 46 -4.06 11.25 2.93
CA LEU A 46 -2.83 10.53 3.29
C LEU A 46 -3.09 9.05 3.51
N GLN A 47 -4.15 8.71 4.27
CA GLN A 47 -4.52 7.33 4.55
C GLN A 47 -4.84 6.58 3.25
N ALA A 48 -5.70 7.12 2.39
CA ALA A 48 -6.06 6.50 1.12
C ALA A 48 -4.84 6.29 0.19
N LEU A 49 -3.94 7.28 0.13
CA LEU A 49 -2.73 7.19 -0.69
C LEU A 49 -1.73 6.16 -0.13
N ALA A 50 -1.53 6.15 1.19
CA ALA A 50 -0.66 5.19 1.87
C ALA A 50 -1.21 3.76 1.68
N GLU A 51 -2.51 3.56 1.89
CA GLU A 51 -3.19 2.30 1.67
C GLU A 51 -3.02 1.78 0.24
N ALA A 52 -3.30 2.61 -0.77
CA ALA A 52 -3.15 2.24 -2.17
C ALA A 52 -1.71 1.83 -2.51
N ARG A 53 -0.74 2.56 -1.97
CA ARG A 53 0.68 2.30 -2.21
C ARG A 53 1.16 1.02 -1.52
N ILE A 54 0.75 0.79 -0.27
CA ILE A 54 1.07 -0.42 0.49
C ILE A 54 0.40 -1.63 -0.15
N ARG A 55 -0.85 -1.52 -0.58
CA ARG A 55 -1.57 -2.56 -1.32
C ARG A 55 -0.80 -2.97 -2.59
N SER A 56 -0.34 -2.01 -3.37
CA SER A 56 0.46 -2.27 -4.57
C SER A 56 1.79 -2.95 -4.27
N ILE A 57 2.51 -2.52 -3.23
CA ILE A 57 3.81 -3.07 -2.84
C ILE A 57 3.63 -4.50 -2.31
N ALA A 58 2.65 -4.72 -1.43
CA ALA A 58 2.38 -6.03 -0.86
C ALA A 58 1.93 -7.04 -1.93
N ALA A 59 1.05 -6.62 -2.85
CA ALA A 59 0.64 -7.48 -3.97
C ALA A 59 1.84 -7.86 -4.86
N ARG A 60 2.76 -6.92 -5.11
CA ARG A 60 3.99 -7.21 -5.85
C ARG A 60 4.88 -8.20 -5.08
N ALA A 61 5.09 -7.98 -3.79
CA ALA A 61 5.89 -8.88 -2.95
C ALA A 61 5.33 -10.31 -2.92
N MET A 62 4.00 -10.45 -2.88
CA MET A 62 3.32 -11.76 -2.97
C MET A 62 3.50 -12.40 -4.35
N ASN A 63 3.35 -11.64 -5.44
CA ASN A 63 3.57 -12.17 -6.79
C ASN A 63 5.03 -12.61 -7.00
N ASP A 64 5.99 -11.80 -6.52
CA ASP A 64 7.41 -12.13 -6.61
C ASP A 64 7.73 -13.39 -5.79
N ALA A 65 7.10 -13.58 -4.62
CA ALA A 65 7.25 -14.77 -3.80
C ALA A 65 6.69 -16.02 -4.52
N ILE A 66 5.53 -15.92 -5.17
CA ILE A 66 4.98 -17.02 -5.97
C ILE A 66 5.93 -17.38 -7.10
N LEU A 67 6.41 -16.40 -7.86
CA LEU A 67 7.30 -16.65 -9.00
C LEU A 67 8.62 -17.29 -8.58
N GLU A 68 9.21 -16.86 -7.46
CA GLU A 68 10.46 -17.43 -6.94
C GLU A 68 10.26 -18.86 -6.42
N SER A 69 9.17 -19.12 -5.67
CA SER A 69 8.87 -20.43 -5.13
C SER A 69 8.50 -21.44 -6.23
N MET A 70 7.91 -20.97 -7.33
CA MET A 70 7.65 -21.83 -8.50
C MET A 70 8.93 -22.26 -9.23
N GLY A 71 10.02 -21.47 -9.10
CA GLY A 71 11.36 -21.83 -9.55
C GLY A 71 11.44 -22.25 -11.01
N ASN A 72 11.68 -23.55 -11.27
CA ASN A 72 11.90 -24.12 -12.59
C ASN A 72 10.69 -24.90 -13.10
N ALA A 73 10.66 -25.13 -14.42
CA ALA A 73 9.63 -25.93 -15.10
C ALA A 73 9.44 -27.36 -14.50
N GLU A 74 10.44 -27.90 -13.82
CA GLU A 74 10.38 -29.20 -13.14
C GLU A 74 9.43 -29.20 -11.94
N THR A 75 9.35 -28.10 -11.18
CA THR A 75 8.40 -27.96 -10.06
C THR A 75 6.96 -27.98 -10.58
N TYR A 76 6.73 -27.33 -11.70
CA TYR A 76 5.44 -27.31 -12.37
C TYR A 76 4.98 -28.72 -12.80
N ALA A 77 5.87 -29.50 -13.41
CA ALA A 77 5.56 -30.89 -13.86
C ALA A 77 5.21 -31.83 -12.69
N GLN A 78 5.67 -31.50 -11.47
CA GLN A 78 5.39 -32.30 -10.27
C GLN A 78 4.04 -31.98 -9.63
N LEU A 79 3.39 -30.86 -9.99
CA LEU A 79 2.09 -30.46 -9.45
C LEU A 79 0.92 -31.19 -10.08
N ILE A 80 1.06 -31.54 -11.36
CA ILE A 80 0.01 -32.23 -12.12
C ILE A 80 0.61 -33.43 -12.82
N SER A 81 0.06 -34.62 -12.59
CA SER A 81 0.37 -35.82 -13.34
C SER A 81 -0.69 -36.06 -14.38
N VAL A 82 -0.25 -36.19 -15.64
CA VAL A 82 -1.09 -36.52 -16.76
C VAL A 82 -0.98 -38.03 -17.02
N ARG A 83 -2.08 -38.74 -16.96
CA ARG A 83 -2.12 -40.15 -17.40
C ARG A 83 -2.73 -40.23 -18.78
N GLU A 84 -1.93 -40.76 -19.69
CA GLU A 84 -2.32 -41.01 -21.09
C GLU A 84 -2.53 -42.50 -21.30
N ASN A 85 -3.51 -42.85 -22.11
CA ASN A 85 -3.72 -44.20 -22.63
C ASN A 85 -3.96 -44.12 -24.13
N GLY A 86 -2.90 -44.32 -24.92
CA GLY A 86 -2.89 -44.04 -26.34
C GLY A 86 -2.95 -42.53 -26.64
N ASP A 87 -3.69 -42.15 -27.67
CA ASP A 87 -3.82 -40.72 -28.09
C ASP A 87 -4.80 -39.88 -27.26
N LYS A 88 -5.28 -40.40 -26.12
CA LYS A 88 -6.26 -39.68 -25.29
C LYS A 88 -5.78 -39.49 -23.87
N VAL A 89 -5.83 -38.25 -23.39
CA VAL A 89 -5.65 -37.91 -21.97
C VAL A 89 -6.89 -38.38 -21.22
N TYR A 90 -6.71 -39.28 -20.26
CA TYR A 90 -7.81 -39.80 -19.45
C TYR A 90 -7.95 -39.19 -18.08
N LEU A 91 -6.86 -38.72 -17.50
CA LEU A 91 -6.89 -38.26 -16.13
C LEU A 91 -5.80 -37.20 -15.88
N LEU A 92 -6.25 -36.03 -15.45
CA LEU A 92 -5.42 -35.00 -14.80
C LEU A 92 -5.51 -35.24 -13.32
N GLN A 93 -4.42 -35.63 -12.68
CA GLN A 93 -4.37 -35.86 -11.24
C GLN A 93 -3.46 -34.78 -10.58
N ALA A 94 -4.06 -33.93 -9.78
CA ALA A 94 -3.32 -32.96 -8.98
C ALA A 94 -2.58 -33.67 -7.84
N ASN A 95 -1.30 -33.37 -7.66
CA ASN A 95 -0.51 -33.82 -6.53
C ASN A 95 -0.75 -32.88 -5.35
N THR A 96 -1.78 -33.14 -4.57
CA THR A 96 -2.19 -32.29 -3.45
C THR A 96 -1.08 -32.08 -2.42
N ARG A 97 -0.19 -33.06 -2.23
CA ARG A 97 0.93 -32.92 -1.31
C ARG A 97 1.93 -31.85 -1.79
N ASN A 98 2.33 -31.93 -3.05
CA ASN A 98 3.28 -30.97 -3.61
C ASN A 98 2.64 -29.59 -3.75
N MET A 99 1.37 -29.52 -4.06
CA MET A 99 0.63 -28.26 -4.06
C MET A 99 0.63 -27.62 -2.66
N ASN A 100 0.34 -28.37 -1.60
CA ASN A 100 0.34 -27.83 -0.24
C ASN A 100 1.73 -27.38 0.21
N ILE A 101 2.79 -28.08 -0.17
CA ILE A 101 4.19 -27.66 0.10
C ILE A 101 4.46 -26.33 -0.61
N LEU A 102 4.19 -26.24 -1.90
CA LEU A 102 4.36 -25.00 -2.66
C LEU A 102 3.56 -23.84 -2.08
N ALA A 103 2.31 -24.08 -1.66
CA ALA A 103 1.48 -23.06 -1.04
C ALA A 103 2.09 -22.53 0.28
N ALA A 104 2.63 -23.43 1.09
CA ALA A 104 3.29 -23.06 2.35
C ALA A 104 4.57 -22.25 2.09
N ASP A 105 5.41 -22.70 1.15
CA ASP A 105 6.66 -22.01 0.77
C ASP A 105 6.36 -20.61 0.21
N CYS A 106 5.36 -20.47 -0.66
CA CYS A 106 4.92 -19.18 -1.19
C CYS A 106 4.40 -18.25 -0.09
N ALA A 107 3.62 -18.78 0.86
CA ALA A 107 3.06 -17.98 1.95
C ALA A 107 4.17 -17.49 2.90
N GLU A 108 5.13 -18.35 3.25
CA GLU A 108 6.29 -18.00 4.08
C GLU A 108 7.17 -16.95 3.38
N ALA A 109 7.56 -17.17 2.13
CA ALA A 109 8.35 -16.24 1.36
C ALA A 109 7.67 -14.87 1.21
N ALA A 110 6.34 -14.87 0.97
CA ALA A 110 5.56 -13.64 0.88
C ALA A 110 5.52 -12.89 2.23
N GLN A 111 5.33 -13.62 3.34
CA GLN A 111 5.30 -13.05 4.68
C GLN A 111 6.61 -12.37 5.02
N ASP A 112 7.74 -13.03 4.77
CA ASP A 112 9.07 -12.51 5.05
C ASP A 112 9.38 -11.25 4.24
N ARG A 113 9.03 -11.24 2.96
CA ARG A 113 9.20 -10.06 2.09
C ARG A 113 8.34 -8.88 2.54
N ILE A 114 7.08 -9.15 2.87
CA ILE A 114 6.16 -8.12 3.37
C ILE A 114 6.69 -7.55 4.69
N ALA A 115 7.19 -8.38 5.61
CA ALA A 115 7.76 -7.95 6.88
C ALA A 115 8.98 -7.06 6.67
N GLN A 116 9.95 -7.48 5.84
CA GLN A 116 11.15 -6.71 5.52
C GLN A 116 10.82 -5.34 4.91
N ILE A 117 9.91 -5.28 3.95
CA ILE A 117 9.50 -4.02 3.32
C ILE A 117 8.75 -3.15 4.33
N GLY A 118 7.92 -3.76 5.18
CA GLY A 118 7.15 -3.07 6.21
C GLY A 118 8.01 -2.41 7.27
N GLU A 119 9.10 -3.05 7.69
CA GLU A 119 10.09 -2.49 8.62
C GLU A 119 10.84 -1.29 8.01
N GLN A 120 11.21 -1.36 6.74
CA GLN A 120 11.83 -0.24 6.03
C GLN A 120 10.86 0.94 5.89
N GLY A 121 9.56 0.65 5.82
CA GLY A 121 8.51 1.63 5.62
C GLY A 121 8.56 2.30 4.24
N ILE A 122 7.58 3.16 4.00
CA ILE A 122 7.48 3.96 2.79
C ILE A 122 7.41 5.44 3.12
N SER A 123 7.99 6.28 2.28
CA SER A 123 7.89 7.73 2.40
C SER A 123 6.85 8.27 1.43
N VAL A 124 5.88 9.01 1.95
CA VAL A 124 4.82 9.68 1.17
C VAL A 124 5.04 11.18 1.22
N PRO A 125 5.40 11.85 0.10
CA PRO A 125 5.60 13.30 0.08
C PRO A 125 4.33 14.06 0.42
N LEU A 126 4.41 15.01 1.34
CA LEU A 126 3.27 15.85 1.75
C LEU A 126 2.58 16.55 0.58
N GLY A 127 3.35 17.01 -0.40
CA GLY A 127 2.80 17.68 -1.57
C GLY A 127 1.84 16.81 -2.40
N THR A 128 2.01 15.49 -2.41
CA THR A 128 1.07 14.57 -3.08
C THR A 128 -0.26 14.52 -2.35
N VAL A 129 -0.26 14.68 -1.02
CA VAL A 129 -1.46 14.62 -0.17
C VAL A 129 -2.32 15.88 -0.31
N THR A 130 -1.72 17.02 -0.71
CA THR A 130 -2.45 18.29 -0.88
C THR A 130 -3.43 18.29 -2.05
N GLY A 131 -3.33 17.34 -2.97
CA GLY A 131 -4.13 17.28 -4.20
C GLY A 131 -3.78 18.35 -5.24
N VAL A 132 -2.76 19.18 -4.98
CA VAL A 132 -2.29 20.22 -5.93
C VAL A 132 -1.24 19.61 -6.83
N SER A 133 -1.52 19.53 -8.12
CA SER A 133 -0.64 18.89 -9.13
C SER A 133 0.78 19.43 -9.14
N PHE A 134 0.95 20.75 -8.94
CA PHE A 134 2.26 21.40 -8.89
C PHE A 134 3.13 21.00 -7.69
N LEU A 135 2.50 20.61 -6.57
CA LEU A 135 3.16 20.15 -5.35
C LEU A 135 3.34 18.63 -5.30
N SER A 136 2.75 17.90 -6.24
CA SER A 136 2.84 16.44 -6.28
C SER A 136 4.28 15.96 -6.34
N GLY A 137 4.63 15.03 -5.45
CA GLY A 137 5.99 14.51 -5.32
C GLY A 137 6.99 15.43 -4.60
N LYS A 138 6.57 16.63 -4.17
CA LYS A 138 7.44 17.60 -3.48
C LYS A 138 7.10 17.71 -1.99
N GLY A 139 8.04 18.26 -1.23
CA GLY A 139 7.91 18.49 0.22
C GLY A 139 8.46 17.37 1.09
N PRO A 140 8.42 17.55 2.40
CA PRO A 140 8.90 16.55 3.35
C PRO A 140 8.06 15.26 3.23
N GLY A 141 8.74 14.11 3.33
CA GLY A 141 8.11 12.80 3.32
C GLY A 141 7.51 12.45 4.69
N ILE A 142 6.29 11.98 4.70
CA ILE A 142 5.73 11.31 5.88
C ILE A 142 6.14 9.84 5.81
N HIS A 143 6.79 9.37 6.87
CA HIS A 143 7.14 7.96 7.00
C HIS A 143 5.92 7.16 7.42
N VAL A 144 5.61 6.12 6.66
CA VAL A 144 4.51 5.17 6.89
C VAL A 144 5.11 3.79 6.97
N SER A 145 4.91 3.10 8.07
CA SER A 145 5.28 1.70 8.23
C SER A 145 4.04 0.80 8.25
N PHE A 146 4.25 -0.46 8.00
CA PHE A 146 3.21 -1.47 8.10
C PHE A 146 3.78 -2.80 8.57
N THR A 147 2.95 -3.61 9.19
CA THR A 147 3.34 -4.93 9.68
C THR A 147 2.28 -5.96 9.28
N PRO A 148 2.67 -7.19 8.92
CA PRO A 148 1.71 -8.27 8.75
C PRO A 148 1.00 -8.57 10.08
N VAL A 149 -0.29 -8.88 10.01
CA VAL A 149 -1.12 -9.31 11.14
C VAL A 149 -1.54 -10.75 10.91
N GLY A 150 -1.02 -11.65 11.72
CA GLY A 150 -1.18 -13.08 11.49
C GLY A 150 -0.27 -13.60 10.38
N SER A 151 -0.61 -14.76 9.83
CA SER A 151 0.11 -15.38 8.71
C SER A 151 -0.53 -15.03 7.36
N VAL A 152 0.28 -15.08 6.31
CA VAL A 152 -0.22 -15.06 4.93
C VAL A 152 -0.96 -16.37 4.69
N GLN A 153 -2.19 -16.26 4.20
CA GLN A 153 -3.03 -17.41 3.85
C GLN A 153 -2.86 -17.74 2.38
N SER A 154 -2.78 -19.03 2.07
CA SER A 154 -2.70 -19.54 0.70
C SER A 154 -3.90 -20.41 0.40
N GLU A 155 -4.49 -20.22 -0.77
CA GLU A 155 -5.67 -20.97 -1.26
C GLU A 155 -5.49 -21.32 -2.73
N PHE A 156 -5.77 -22.57 -3.08
CA PHE A 156 -5.87 -22.99 -4.47
C PHE A 156 -7.30 -22.88 -4.98
N SER A 157 -7.45 -22.33 -6.16
CA SER A 157 -8.67 -22.39 -6.93
C SER A 157 -8.42 -23.07 -8.26
N SER A 158 -9.31 -23.96 -8.66
CA SER A 158 -9.24 -24.61 -9.97
C SER A 158 -10.46 -24.23 -10.80
N GLU A 159 -10.23 -23.90 -12.05
CA GLU A 159 -11.27 -23.52 -13.00
C GLU A 159 -11.16 -24.37 -14.25
N LEU A 160 -12.28 -25.00 -14.64
CA LEU A 160 -12.42 -25.72 -15.89
C LEU A 160 -13.26 -24.86 -16.83
N ARG A 161 -12.68 -24.39 -17.91
CA ARG A 161 -13.39 -23.65 -18.95
C ARG A 161 -13.52 -24.49 -20.22
N ALA A 162 -14.73 -24.57 -20.76
CA ALA A 162 -14.93 -25.12 -22.11
C ALA A 162 -14.40 -24.06 -23.11
N SER A 163 -13.42 -24.47 -23.92
CA SER A 163 -12.77 -23.59 -24.91
C SER A 163 -13.06 -24.09 -26.33
N GLY A 164 -14.33 -24.12 -26.74
CA GLY A 164 -14.76 -24.54 -28.05
C GLY A 164 -15.31 -25.97 -28.10
N ILE A 165 -15.46 -26.51 -29.32
CA ILE A 165 -15.98 -27.86 -29.55
C ILE A 165 -14.85 -28.86 -29.23
N ASN A 166 -15.02 -29.66 -28.17
CA ASN A 166 -14.08 -30.69 -27.69
C ASN A 166 -12.76 -30.20 -27.09
N GLN A 167 -12.69 -28.94 -26.60
CA GLN A 167 -11.54 -28.47 -25.89
C GLN A 167 -11.96 -27.95 -24.52
N SER A 168 -11.28 -28.38 -23.49
CA SER A 168 -11.45 -27.89 -22.12
C SER A 168 -10.10 -27.35 -21.61
N LEU A 169 -10.10 -26.16 -21.10
CA LEU A 169 -8.93 -25.52 -20.45
C LEU A 169 -9.06 -25.72 -18.94
N TYR A 170 -8.11 -26.41 -18.36
CA TYR A 170 -8.00 -26.56 -16.90
C TYR A 170 -6.94 -25.62 -16.39
N ARG A 171 -7.33 -24.70 -15.49
CA ARG A 171 -6.44 -23.75 -14.88
C ARG A 171 -6.46 -23.90 -13.36
N VAL A 172 -5.29 -23.90 -12.76
CA VAL A 172 -5.10 -23.88 -11.31
C VAL A 172 -4.45 -22.57 -10.93
N ASN A 173 -5.09 -21.84 -10.04
CA ASN A 173 -4.59 -20.58 -9.51
C ASN A 173 -4.20 -20.74 -8.05
N LEU A 174 -3.10 -20.09 -7.64
CA LEU A 174 -2.73 -19.91 -6.25
C LEU A 174 -3.05 -18.46 -5.86
N LYS A 175 -3.85 -18.31 -4.82
CA LYS A 175 -4.20 -17.03 -4.23
C LYS A 175 -3.53 -16.91 -2.86
N LEU A 176 -2.76 -15.84 -2.68
CA LEU A 176 -2.23 -15.43 -1.39
C LEU A 176 -3.02 -14.27 -0.84
N THR A 177 -3.29 -14.28 0.46
CA THR A 177 -4.00 -13.21 1.16
C THR A 177 -3.27 -12.84 2.43
N ALA A 178 -2.92 -11.56 2.57
CA ALA A 178 -2.23 -10.99 3.73
C ALA A 178 -3.08 -9.91 4.38
N SER A 179 -3.14 -9.91 5.71
CA SER A 179 -3.69 -8.80 6.49
C SER A 179 -2.54 -7.92 6.99
N LEU A 180 -2.60 -6.63 6.70
CA LEU A 180 -1.54 -5.67 7.00
C LEU A 180 -2.09 -4.57 7.90
N ARG A 181 -1.37 -4.28 8.99
CA ARG A 181 -1.66 -3.15 9.86
C ARG A 181 -0.81 -1.97 9.43
N LEU A 182 -1.46 -0.90 9.02
CA LEU A 182 -0.84 0.37 8.68
C LEU A 182 -0.63 1.20 9.92
N ILE A 183 0.55 1.80 10.06
CA ILE A 183 0.92 2.69 11.15
C ILE A 183 1.19 4.06 10.55
N LEU A 184 0.22 4.95 10.69
CA LEU A 184 0.29 6.34 10.26
C LEU A 184 0.31 7.27 11.48
N PRO A 185 0.84 8.50 11.36
CA PRO A 185 0.75 9.48 12.44
C PRO A 185 -0.70 9.76 12.85
N GLY A 186 -1.11 9.24 14.02
CA GLY A 186 -2.44 9.43 14.62
C GLY A 186 -3.55 8.53 14.08
N VAL A 187 -3.24 7.52 13.24
CA VAL A 187 -4.21 6.53 12.75
C VAL A 187 -3.54 5.17 12.60
N THR A 188 -4.22 4.14 13.05
CA THR A 188 -3.84 2.75 12.78
C THR A 188 -5.02 2.09 12.10
N ASP A 189 -4.78 1.47 10.96
CA ASP A 189 -5.81 0.77 10.17
C ASP A 189 -5.32 -0.60 9.76
N THR A 190 -6.24 -1.51 9.42
CA THR A 190 -5.91 -2.85 8.94
C THR A 190 -6.54 -3.06 7.57
N ILE A 191 -5.71 -3.38 6.60
CA ILE A 191 -6.13 -3.67 5.24
C ILE A 191 -5.85 -5.13 4.90
N GLN A 192 -6.68 -5.69 4.03
CA GLN A 192 -6.46 -6.99 3.43
C GLN A 192 -6.00 -6.82 1.98
N VAL A 193 -4.95 -7.56 1.63
CA VAL A 193 -4.35 -7.54 0.29
C VAL A 193 -4.28 -8.97 -0.22
N SER A 194 -4.66 -9.18 -1.46
CA SER A 194 -4.55 -10.48 -2.10
C SER A 194 -3.82 -10.36 -3.44
N ALA A 195 -3.09 -11.42 -3.78
CA ALA A 195 -2.48 -11.64 -5.07
C ALA A 195 -2.85 -13.03 -5.56
N GLU A 196 -3.08 -13.18 -6.86
CA GLU A 196 -3.46 -14.45 -7.49
C GLU A 196 -2.61 -14.66 -8.74
N ALA A 197 -2.05 -15.85 -8.87
CA ALA A 197 -1.28 -16.25 -10.03
C ALA A 197 -1.72 -17.63 -10.53
N ALA A 198 -1.80 -17.80 -11.86
CA ALA A 198 -2.00 -19.10 -12.46
C ALA A 198 -0.71 -19.92 -12.35
N ILE A 199 -0.80 -21.08 -11.72
CA ILE A 199 0.34 -21.97 -11.49
C ILE A 199 0.33 -23.18 -12.42
N ALA A 200 -0.82 -23.50 -12.99
CA ALA A 200 -0.97 -24.59 -13.96
C ALA A 200 -2.07 -24.26 -14.97
N GLU A 201 -1.82 -24.56 -16.24
CA GLU A 201 -2.78 -24.44 -17.33
C GLU A 201 -2.54 -25.58 -18.33
N SER A 202 -3.60 -26.33 -18.66
CA SER A 202 -3.54 -27.44 -19.61
C SER A 202 -4.82 -27.55 -20.42
#